data_5dac77a96f706985de4f5789960cfd1b
#
_entry.id   5dac77a96f706985de4f5789960cfd1b
#
_cell.length_a   1.000
_cell.length_b   1.000
_cell.length_c   1.000
_cell.angle_alpha   90.00
_cell.angle_beta   90.00
_cell.angle_gamma   90.00
#
_symmetry.space_group_name_H-M   'P 1'
#
loop_
_entity.id
_entity.type
_entity.pdbx_description
1 polymer ?
#
loop_
_entity_poly.entity_id
_entity_poly.type
_entity_poly.pdbx_seq_one_letter_code
_entity_poly.pdbx_strand_id
1 'polypeptide(L)'
;MEHNVILPAEWYPQSAVQLTWPHENTDWAPILDEVIPCFVAIAKEVIKREKLLIVCPDETAVREQLGEVDYDRVIFREMDTNDTWARDHGGISVFDEGTPMLYDFVFNGWGMKFAANHDNLITRNLCHMKTFSGEVVPANMQPFVLELSLIHI
;
A
#
# COMPACT_ATOMS: atom_id res chain seq x y z
N MET A 1 20.86 1.29 26.45
CA MET A 1 19.47 0.80 26.50
C MET A 1 19.23 0.12 25.17
N GLU A 2 18.84 -1.14 25.16
CA GLU A 2 18.48 -1.82 23.92
C GLU A 2 17.18 -1.18 23.40
N HIS A 3 17.18 -0.72 22.17
CA HIS A 3 16.03 -0.16 21.51
C HIS A 3 15.14 -1.30 21.04
N ASN A 4 13.88 -1.33 21.50
CA ASN A 4 12.99 -2.47 21.24
C ASN A 4 12.01 -2.16 20.10
N VAL A 5 12.39 -2.55 18.88
CA VAL A 5 11.51 -2.48 17.71
C VAL A 5 10.92 -3.86 17.44
N ILE A 6 9.60 -3.94 17.34
CA ILE A 6 8.87 -5.18 17.08
C ILE A 6 8.17 -5.08 15.72
N LEU A 7 8.50 -5.99 14.83
CA LEU A 7 7.70 -6.23 13.62
C LEU A 7 6.55 -7.18 14.00
N PRO A 8 5.28 -6.74 13.95
CA PRO A 8 4.16 -7.60 14.30
C PRO A 8 4.05 -8.78 13.32
N ALA A 9 3.56 -9.90 13.80
CA ALA A 9 3.28 -11.06 12.98
C ALA A 9 2.16 -10.73 11.95
N GLU A 10 2.14 -11.42 10.81
CA GLU A 10 1.16 -11.16 9.74
C GLU A 10 -0.31 -11.32 10.18
N TRP A 11 -0.57 -12.13 11.21
CA TRP A 11 -1.91 -12.31 11.80
C TRP A 11 -2.21 -11.34 12.94
N TYR A 12 -1.35 -10.36 13.20
CA TYR A 12 -1.63 -9.31 14.18
C TYR A 12 -2.81 -8.46 13.69
N PRO A 13 -3.72 -8.02 14.58
CA PRO A 13 -4.82 -7.16 14.19
C PRO A 13 -4.36 -5.93 13.41
N GLN A 14 -4.88 -5.73 12.22
CA GLN A 14 -4.52 -4.62 11.32
C GLN A 14 -5.69 -3.65 11.13
N SER A 15 -5.39 -2.40 10.81
CA SER A 15 -6.39 -1.35 10.66
C SER A 15 -7.03 -1.36 9.27
N ALA A 16 -6.30 -1.76 8.25
CA ALA A 16 -6.74 -1.86 6.87
C ALA A 16 -5.74 -2.66 6.03
N VAL A 17 -6.20 -3.19 4.91
CA VAL A 17 -5.35 -3.70 3.82
C VAL A 17 -5.17 -2.60 2.80
N GLN A 18 -3.95 -2.41 2.29
CA GLN A 18 -3.67 -1.49 1.19
C GLN A 18 -3.61 -2.24 -0.14
N LEU A 19 -4.30 -1.73 -1.15
CA LEU A 19 -4.12 -2.08 -2.56
C LEU A 19 -3.70 -0.85 -3.35
N THR A 20 -2.74 -1.02 -4.25
CA THR A 20 -2.41 -0.04 -5.28
C THR A 20 -3.05 -0.52 -6.58
N TRP A 21 -3.98 0.26 -7.11
CA TRP A 21 -4.89 -0.19 -8.16
C TRP A 21 -4.21 -0.22 -9.53
N PRO A 22 -4.39 -1.30 -10.34
CA PRO A 22 -3.83 -1.38 -11.68
C PRO A 22 -4.50 -0.37 -12.64
N HIS A 23 -3.68 0.21 -13.50
CA HIS A 23 -4.10 1.18 -14.50
C HIS A 23 -3.19 1.15 -15.74
N GLU A 24 -3.51 1.94 -16.73
CA GLU A 24 -2.86 1.95 -18.04
C GLU A 24 -1.35 2.28 -18.04
N ASN A 25 -0.84 2.89 -16.95
CA ASN A 25 0.57 3.22 -16.79
C ASN A 25 1.33 2.24 -15.90
N THR A 26 0.75 1.07 -15.62
CA THR A 26 1.39 -0.02 -14.88
C THR A 26 1.81 -1.15 -15.83
N ASP A 27 2.65 -2.06 -15.37
CA ASP A 27 3.06 -3.24 -16.15
C ASP A 27 1.89 -4.14 -16.55
N TRP A 28 0.73 -3.99 -15.89
CA TRP A 28 -0.49 -4.73 -16.19
C TRP A 28 -1.29 -4.16 -17.36
N ALA A 29 -0.89 -3.01 -17.93
CA ALA A 29 -1.62 -2.35 -19.02
C ALA A 29 -2.05 -3.28 -20.18
N PRO A 30 -1.22 -4.25 -20.63
CA PRO A 30 -1.61 -5.15 -21.73
C PRO A 30 -2.72 -6.16 -21.38
N ILE A 31 -3.00 -6.38 -20.09
CA ILE A 31 -3.96 -7.40 -19.62
C ILE A 31 -4.90 -6.87 -18.52
N LEU A 32 -5.20 -5.57 -18.55
CA LEU A 32 -6.08 -4.94 -17.55
C LEU A 32 -7.46 -5.60 -17.48
N ASP A 33 -7.99 -6.06 -18.60
CA ASP A 33 -9.30 -6.75 -18.68
C ASP A 33 -9.33 -8.04 -17.85
N GLU A 34 -8.18 -8.67 -17.60
CA GLU A 34 -8.05 -9.86 -16.76
C GLU A 34 -7.69 -9.50 -15.32
N VAL A 35 -6.84 -8.50 -15.13
CA VAL A 35 -6.30 -8.12 -13.81
C VAL A 35 -7.31 -7.35 -12.98
N ILE A 36 -8.04 -6.39 -13.58
CA ILE A 36 -9.05 -5.59 -12.86
C ILE A 36 -10.12 -6.48 -12.20
N PRO A 37 -10.74 -7.47 -12.88
CA PRO A 37 -11.67 -8.38 -12.24
C PRO A 37 -11.09 -9.13 -11.03
N CYS A 38 -9.79 -9.49 -11.09
CA CYS A 38 -9.09 -10.12 -9.98
C CYS A 38 -8.96 -9.16 -8.79
N PHE A 39 -8.53 -7.91 -9.02
CA PHE A 39 -8.43 -6.89 -7.97
C PHE A 39 -9.80 -6.57 -7.36
N VAL A 40 -10.85 -6.48 -8.19
CA VAL A 40 -12.23 -6.31 -7.71
C VAL A 40 -12.67 -7.46 -6.81
N ALA A 41 -12.36 -8.70 -7.18
CA ALA A 41 -12.68 -9.87 -6.36
C ALA A 41 -11.95 -9.83 -5.01
N ILE A 42 -10.65 -9.52 -5.01
CA ILE A 42 -9.84 -9.37 -3.78
C ILE A 42 -10.42 -8.25 -2.92
N ALA A 43 -10.67 -7.07 -3.50
CA ALA A 43 -11.23 -5.92 -2.79
C ALA A 43 -12.54 -6.26 -2.10
N LYS A 44 -13.47 -6.92 -2.80
CA LYS A 44 -14.77 -7.35 -2.25
C LYS A 44 -14.62 -8.33 -1.09
N GLU A 45 -13.64 -9.23 -1.14
CA GLU A 45 -13.39 -10.15 -0.03
C GLU A 45 -12.77 -9.44 1.20
N VAL A 46 -11.88 -8.47 0.98
CA VAL A 46 -11.32 -7.65 2.07
C VAL A 46 -12.41 -6.82 2.74
N ILE A 47 -13.24 -6.10 1.96
CA ILE A 47 -14.30 -5.22 2.46
C ILE A 47 -15.29 -5.95 3.36
N LYS A 48 -15.55 -7.24 3.14
CA LYS A 48 -16.41 -8.05 4.00
C LYS A 48 -15.88 -8.20 5.43
N ARG A 49 -14.57 -8.06 5.64
CA ARG A 49 -13.88 -8.40 6.89
C ARG A 49 -13.25 -7.20 7.58
N GLU A 50 -12.63 -6.30 6.81
CA GLU A 50 -11.85 -5.19 7.32
C GLU A 50 -11.90 -3.98 6.39
N LYS A 51 -11.25 -2.88 6.75
CA LYS A 51 -11.15 -1.71 5.89
C LYS A 51 -10.16 -1.95 4.76
N LEU A 52 -10.46 -1.36 3.61
CA LEU A 52 -9.62 -1.38 2.42
C LEU A 52 -9.15 0.04 2.11
N LEU A 53 -7.83 0.24 2.06
CA LEU A 53 -7.21 1.44 1.52
C LEU A 53 -6.86 1.20 0.06
N ILE A 54 -7.42 2.00 -0.84
CA ILE A 54 -7.12 1.95 -2.27
C ILE A 54 -6.34 3.21 -2.65
N VAL A 55 -5.14 3.00 -3.17
CA VAL A 55 -4.33 4.03 -3.80
C VAL A 55 -4.50 3.88 -5.32
N CYS A 56 -4.90 4.94 -5.99
CA CYS A 56 -5.20 4.93 -7.43
C CYS A 56 -5.05 6.33 -8.04
N PRO A 57 -4.81 6.44 -9.35
CA PRO A 57 -4.79 7.74 -10.02
C PRO A 57 -6.18 8.32 -10.29
N ASP A 58 -7.24 7.49 -10.30
CA ASP A 58 -8.62 7.90 -10.57
C ASP A 58 -9.60 7.09 -9.69
N GLU A 59 -10.12 7.74 -8.64
CA GLU A 59 -11.11 7.14 -7.73
C GLU A 59 -12.42 6.82 -8.46
N THR A 60 -12.82 7.67 -9.41
CA THR A 60 -14.10 7.50 -10.12
C THR A 60 -14.10 6.21 -10.94
N ALA A 61 -13.04 5.98 -11.69
CA ALA A 61 -12.87 4.75 -12.47
C ALA A 61 -12.85 3.50 -11.58
N VAL A 62 -12.18 3.56 -10.44
CA VAL A 62 -12.15 2.42 -9.49
C VAL A 62 -13.52 2.16 -8.88
N ARG A 63 -14.28 3.19 -8.55
CA ARG A 63 -15.66 3.04 -8.04
C ARG A 63 -16.58 2.38 -9.07
N GLU A 64 -16.47 2.76 -10.34
CA GLU A 64 -17.23 2.14 -11.42
C GLU A 64 -16.88 0.64 -11.56
N GLN A 65 -15.61 0.28 -11.45
CA GLN A 65 -15.14 -1.11 -11.53
C GLN A 65 -15.59 -1.94 -10.31
N LEU A 66 -15.55 -1.38 -9.11
CA LEU A 66 -15.99 -2.06 -7.88
C LEU A 66 -17.51 -2.31 -7.86
N GLY A 67 -18.29 -1.39 -8.42
CA GLY A 67 -19.75 -1.45 -8.37
C GLY A 67 -20.29 -1.31 -6.93
N GLU A 68 -21.31 -2.08 -6.59
CA GLU A 68 -21.92 -2.03 -5.26
C GLU A 68 -21.08 -2.74 -4.21
N VAL A 69 -20.57 -1.98 -3.23
CA VAL A 69 -19.84 -2.46 -2.06
C VAL A 69 -20.14 -1.57 -0.84
N ASP A 70 -19.77 -2.01 0.36
CA ASP A 70 -19.81 -1.20 1.58
C ASP A 70 -18.69 -0.13 1.54
N TYR A 71 -19.00 1.03 1.00
CA TYR A 71 -18.05 2.13 0.87
C TYR A 71 -17.62 2.77 2.20
N ASP A 72 -18.32 2.53 3.31
CA ASP A 72 -17.89 2.98 4.63
C ASP A 72 -16.61 2.26 5.10
N ARG A 73 -16.30 1.14 4.45
CA ARG A 73 -15.07 0.38 4.68
C ARG A 73 -13.96 0.65 3.67
N VAL A 74 -14.19 1.53 2.69
CA VAL A 74 -13.21 1.84 1.66
C VAL A 74 -12.66 3.24 1.86
N ILE A 75 -11.34 3.35 1.89
CA ILE A 75 -10.61 4.61 1.97
C ILE A 75 -9.91 4.80 0.63
N PHE A 76 -10.31 5.79 -0.16
CA PHE A 76 -9.62 6.14 -1.39
C PHE A 76 -8.57 7.21 -1.15
N ARG A 77 -7.45 7.09 -1.85
CA ARG A 77 -6.41 8.11 -1.95
C ARG A 77 -5.95 8.24 -3.39
N GLU A 78 -6.34 9.35 -4.02
CA GLU A 78 -5.92 9.66 -5.39
C GLU A 78 -4.49 10.18 -5.40
N MET A 79 -3.64 9.48 -6.13
CA MET A 79 -2.27 9.87 -6.46
C MET A 79 -1.73 9.02 -7.58
N ASP A 80 -0.71 9.54 -8.27
CA ASP A 80 0.01 8.78 -9.28
C ASP A 80 0.76 7.61 -8.65
N THR A 81 0.81 6.48 -9.38
CA THR A 81 1.57 5.29 -9.03
C THR A 81 2.29 4.75 -10.26
N ASN A 82 3.36 3.97 -10.04
CA ASN A 82 4.06 3.28 -11.13
C ASN A 82 3.69 1.80 -11.14
N ASP A 83 3.44 1.20 -9.97
CA ASP A 83 3.28 -0.24 -9.79
C ASP A 83 2.10 -0.57 -8.86
N THR A 84 1.70 -1.85 -8.88
CA THR A 84 0.60 -2.39 -8.07
C THR A 84 1.08 -3.25 -6.89
N TRP A 85 2.36 -3.55 -6.80
CA TRP A 85 2.95 -4.39 -5.77
C TRP A 85 3.12 -3.62 -4.45
N ALA A 86 1.99 -3.34 -3.79
CA ALA A 86 1.95 -2.56 -2.54
C ALA A 86 2.83 -3.15 -1.42
N ARG A 87 3.15 -4.44 -1.46
CA ARG A 87 4.08 -5.08 -0.52
C ARG A 87 5.50 -4.52 -0.63
N ASP A 88 5.93 -4.17 -1.85
CA ASP A 88 7.30 -3.74 -2.10
C ASP A 88 7.51 -2.25 -1.82
N HIS A 89 6.53 -1.41 -2.09
CA HIS A 89 6.63 0.04 -1.92
C HIS A 89 5.85 0.58 -0.72
N GLY A 90 5.02 -0.22 -0.08
CA GLY A 90 4.21 0.20 1.06
C GLY A 90 5.04 0.39 2.34
N GLY A 91 4.55 1.23 3.25
CA GLY A 91 5.19 1.43 4.54
C GLY A 91 5.12 0.20 5.44
N ILE A 92 6.16 -0.03 6.21
CA ILE A 92 6.27 -1.16 7.14
C ILE A 92 5.80 -0.73 8.52
N SER A 93 4.74 -1.37 8.99
CA SER A 93 4.22 -1.14 10.35
C SER A 93 5.08 -1.86 11.37
N VAL A 94 5.54 -1.12 12.38
CA VAL A 94 6.30 -1.65 13.51
C VAL A 94 5.81 -1.04 14.83
N PHE A 95 6.13 -1.64 15.95
CA PHE A 95 6.05 -1.02 17.26
C PHE A 95 7.45 -0.66 17.73
N ASP A 96 7.69 0.62 17.98
CA ASP A 96 8.93 1.13 18.53
C ASP A 96 8.66 1.61 19.97
N GLU A 97 9.26 0.93 20.95
CA GLU A 97 8.96 1.13 22.37
C GLU A 97 7.45 1.14 22.68
N GLY A 98 6.68 0.29 21.97
CA GLY A 98 5.23 0.20 22.07
C GLY A 98 4.44 1.26 21.29
N THR A 99 5.09 2.20 20.64
CA THR A 99 4.45 3.22 19.78
C THR A 99 4.29 2.69 18.37
N PRO A 100 3.08 2.75 17.77
CA PRO A 100 2.91 2.38 16.36
C PRO A 100 3.67 3.31 15.44
N MET A 101 4.58 2.77 14.64
CA MET A 101 5.37 3.50 13.66
C MET A 101 5.13 2.95 12.27
N LEU A 102 5.23 3.81 11.26
CA LEU A 102 5.21 3.43 9.85
C LEU A 102 6.55 3.80 9.21
N TYR A 103 7.36 2.79 8.93
CA TYR A 103 8.67 2.97 8.33
C TYR A 103 8.56 3.08 6.81
N ASP A 104 9.05 4.22 6.28
CA ASP A 104 9.04 4.55 4.85
C ASP A 104 10.43 4.31 4.26
N PHE A 105 10.62 3.14 3.65
CA PHE A 105 11.86 2.75 2.97
C PHE A 105 11.81 3.16 1.49
N VAL A 106 12.98 3.15 0.85
CA VAL A 106 13.07 3.34 -0.60
C VAL A 106 12.77 2.02 -1.30
N PHE A 107 11.82 2.06 -2.24
CA PHE A 107 11.64 1.03 -3.25
C PHE A 107 12.41 1.44 -4.51
N ASN A 108 13.28 0.57 -5.03
CA ASN A 108 14.14 0.88 -6.16
C ASN A 108 13.70 0.25 -7.49
N GLY A 109 12.45 -0.23 -7.56
CA GLY A 109 11.90 -0.85 -8.76
C GLY A 109 12.65 -2.12 -9.16
N TRP A 110 12.94 -2.99 -8.19
CA TRP A 110 13.70 -4.26 -8.36
C TRP A 110 15.07 -4.04 -9.02
N GLY A 111 15.87 -3.18 -8.38
CA GLY A 111 17.21 -2.86 -8.86
C GLY A 111 17.21 -1.87 -10.03
N MET A 112 16.33 -0.88 -10.01
CA MET A 112 16.15 0.16 -11.04
C MET A 112 15.71 -0.39 -12.42
N LYS A 113 15.05 -1.54 -12.42
CA LYS A 113 14.50 -2.14 -13.63
C LYS A 113 13.24 -1.41 -14.10
N PHE A 114 12.46 -0.87 -13.15
CA PHE A 114 11.22 -0.13 -13.39
C PHE A 114 11.26 1.24 -12.70
N ALA A 115 10.44 2.17 -13.16
CA ALA A 115 10.24 3.43 -12.48
C ALA A 115 9.56 3.20 -11.12
N ALA A 116 9.99 3.94 -10.10
CA ALA A 116 9.43 3.88 -8.74
C ALA A 116 9.29 5.27 -8.10
N ASN A 117 9.33 6.32 -8.93
CA ASN A 117 9.32 7.70 -8.45
C ASN A 117 7.98 8.10 -7.81
N HIS A 118 6.86 7.59 -8.30
CA HIS A 118 5.55 7.82 -7.70
C HIS A 118 5.32 6.90 -6.51
N ASP A 119 5.67 5.62 -6.63
CA ASP A 119 5.49 4.63 -5.56
C ASP A 119 6.24 5.01 -4.29
N ASN A 120 7.45 5.56 -4.43
CA ASN A 120 8.23 6.09 -3.29
C ASN A 120 7.60 7.30 -2.58
N LEU A 121 6.55 7.89 -3.13
CA LEU A 121 5.82 9.00 -2.51
C LEU A 121 4.54 8.53 -1.81
N ILE A 122 4.07 7.30 -2.07
CA ILE A 122 2.77 6.82 -1.59
C ILE A 122 2.68 6.91 -0.07
N THR A 123 3.55 6.23 0.66
CA THR A 123 3.52 6.20 2.14
C THR A 123 3.58 7.60 2.73
N ARG A 124 4.45 8.45 2.21
CA ARG A 124 4.60 9.85 2.64
C ARG A 124 3.34 10.67 2.39
N ASN A 125 2.75 10.54 1.21
CA ASN A 125 1.51 11.22 0.85
C ASN A 125 0.34 10.74 1.72
N LEU A 126 0.23 9.43 1.98
CA LEU A 126 -0.77 8.88 2.89
C LEU A 126 -0.68 9.47 4.30
N CYS A 127 0.54 9.67 4.81
CA CYS A 127 0.77 10.35 6.09
C CYS A 127 0.36 11.83 6.04
N HIS A 128 0.73 12.56 5.00
CA HIS A 128 0.34 13.96 4.81
C HIS A 128 -1.17 14.14 4.70
N MET A 129 -1.86 13.22 4.05
CA MET A 129 -3.31 13.19 3.94
C MET A 129 -4.01 12.72 5.23
N LYS A 130 -3.25 12.45 6.29
CA LYS A 130 -3.77 11.94 7.57
C LYS A 130 -4.65 10.70 7.40
N THR A 131 -4.22 9.79 6.53
CA THR A 131 -4.95 8.56 6.22
C THR A 131 -4.98 7.61 7.41
N PHE A 132 -3.90 7.60 8.19
CA PHE A 132 -3.75 6.78 9.38
C PHE A 132 -4.26 7.51 10.63
N SER A 133 -4.63 6.76 11.68
CA SER A 133 -5.01 7.35 12.96
C SER A 133 -3.86 8.19 13.53
N GLY A 134 -4.18 9.22 14.32
CA GLY A 134 -3.17 10.14 14.86
C GLY A 134 -2.14 9.54 15.83
N GLU A 135 -2.23 8.23 16.10
CA GLU A 135 -1.28 7.48 16.93
C GLU A 135 -0.11 6.90 16.13
N VAL A 136 -0.22 6.83 14.79
CA VAL A 136 0.83 6.29 13.94
C VAL A 136 1.84 7.38 13.59
N VAL A 137 3.11 7.14 13.91
CA VAL A 137 4.21 8.07 13.64
C VAL A 137 4.96 7.62 12.39
N PRO A 138 5.01 8.44 11.33
CA PRO A 138 5.81 8.12 10.15
C PRO A 138 7.31 8.29 10.45
N ALA A 139 8.12 7.34 10.01
CA ALA A 139 9.57 7.39 10.10
C ALA A 139 10.20 7.22 8.72
N ASN A 140 10.92 8.25 8.29
CA ASN A 140 11.67 8.21 7.03
C ASN A 140 12.94 7.37 7.21
N MET A 141 13.01 6.25 6.49
CA MET A 141 14.15 5.31 6.54
C MET A 141 15.12 5.50 5.38
N GLN A 142 14.98 6.56 4.59
CA GLN A 142 15.92 6.86 3.50
C GLN A 142 17.34 7.10 4.05
N PRO A 143 18.40 6.64 3.35
CA PRO A 143 18.39 6.11 2.00
C PRO A 143 18.30 4.57 1.90
N PHE A 144 17.83 3.89 2.95
CA PHE A 144 17.79 2.43 2.95
C PHE A 144 16.75 1.91 1.95
N VAL A 145 17.20 1.01 1.07
CA VAL A 145 16.36 0.29 0.11
C VAL A 145 15.86 -0.99 0.75
N LEU A 146 14.58 -1.27 0.62
CA LEU A 146 13.98 -2.52 1.08
C LEU A 146 13.17 -3.13 -0.07
N GLU A 147 13.44 -4.41 -0.35
CA GLU A 147 12.69 -5.22 -1.30
C GLU A 147 12.12 -6.43 -0.58
N LEU A 148 10.81 -6.45 -0.39
CA LEU A 148 10.12 -7.44 0.45
C LEU A 148 9.62 -8.66 -0.32
N SER A 149 9.46 -8.57 -1.64
CA SER A 149 8.94 -9.68 -2.45
C SER A 149 10.04 -10.61 -2.97
N LEU A 150 11.30 -10.25 -2.88
CA LEU A 150 12.42 -11.09 -3.24
C LEU A 150 12.86 -11.93 -2.04
N ILE A 151 12.27 -13.11 -1.91
CA ILE A 151 12.80 -14.13 -1.00
C ILE A 151 13.92 -14.84 -1.74
N HIS A 152 15.15 -14.47 -1.43
CA HIS A 152 16.30 -15.28 -1.82
C HIS A 152 16.42 -16.44 -0.83
N ILE A 153 16.17 -17.62 -1.33
CA ILE A 153 16.46 -18.88 -0.63
C ILE A 153 17.89 -19.28 -0.91
#